data_705277e2e57e249365fbffaeb99e1f0d
#
_entry.id   705277e2e57e249365fbffaeb99e1f0d
#
_cell.length_a   1.000
_cell.length_b   1.000
_cell.length_c   1.000
_cell.angle_alpha   90.00
_cell.angle_beta   90.00
_cell.angle_gamma   90.00
#
_symmetry.space_group_name_H-M   'P 1'
#
loop_
_entity.id
_entity.type
_entity.pdbx_description
1 polymer ?
#
loop_
_entity_poly.entity_id
_entity_poly.type
_entity_poly.pdbx_seq_one_letter_code
_entity_poly.pdbx_strand_id
1 'polypeptide(L)'
;MENSKIMKEAAAALKGKWGLAIGGNLLVGLISVAVALVGWRIAGQDWGANLTSLIFSPPLAIGMTIFSLNIYRDNNPEIDNLFIPFKTKFPAVPVHWVNSILAYFMMGALVAVGFILLIIPGIIASLMFSQIFFIMGEDKEIQAYDALVKSMNLMKGYKWKLFKIGLRLFGLSILCIFTLGIGFFWLLPYQNVVFATFYNDIKDNPSFKNQEYIN
;
A
#
# COMPACT_ATOMS: atom_id res chain seq x y z
N MET A 1 18.06 7.63 3.12
CA MET A 1 18.01 7.97 4.60
C MET A 1 18.25 6.74 5.48
N GLU A 2 18.64 6.92 6.74
CA GLU A 2 18.68 5.85 7.74
C GLU A 2 17.26 5.41 8.15
N ASN A 3 17.08 4.13 8.55
CA ASN A 3 15.73 3.63 8.91
C ASN A 3 15.11 4.38 10.09
N SER A 4 15.93 4.79 11.07
CA SER A 4 15.47 5.59 12.21
C SER A 4 14.95 6.96 11.79
N LYS A 5 15.57 7.56 10.77
CA LYS A 5 15.18 8.85 10.22
C LYS A 5 13.83 8.75 9.48
N ILE A 6 13.63 7.69 8.67
CA ILE A 6 12.34 7.45 7.99
C ILE A 6 11.19 7.36 8.99
N MET A 7 11.37 6.60 10.07
CA MET A 7 10.33 6.45 11.10
C MET A 7 10.05 7.75 11.85
N LYS A 8 11.08 8.56 12.12
CA LYS A 8 10.92 9.87 12.76
C LYS A 8 10.21 10.87 11.84
N GLU A 9 10.57 10.90 10.57
CA GLU A 9 9.91 11.77 9.57
C GLU A 9 8.45 11.40 9.38
N ALA A 10 8.11 10.10 9.33
CA ALA A 10 6.72 9.65 9.28
C ALA A 10 5.92 10.10 10.52
N ALA A 11 6.51 10.00 11.70
CA ALA A 11 5.88 10.50 12.93
C ALA A 11 5.71 12.03 12.92
N ALA A 12 6.69 12.76 12.39
CA ALA A 12 6.62 14.21 12.24
C ALA A 12 5.54 14.63 11.24
N ALA A 13 5.40 13.92 10.11
CA ALA A 13 4.38 14.16 9.09
C ALA A 13 2.95 13.96 9.63
N LEU A 14 2.77 13.07 10.58
CA LEU A 14 1.49 12.82 11.26
C LEU A 14 1.16 13.87 12.35
N LYS A 15 2.12 14.70 12.76
CA LYS A 15 1.88 15.70 13.80
C LYS A 15 0.82 16.70 13.34
N GLY A 16 -0.26 16.81 14.11
CA GLY A 16 -1.42 17.62 13.75
C GLY A 16 -2.43 16.97 12.81
N LYS A 17 -2.12 15.77 12.23
CA LYS A 17 -2.95 15.07 11.24
C LYS A 17 -3.43 13.69 11.74
N TRP A 18 -3.19 13.34 12.99
CA TRP A 18 -3.55 12.03 13.54
C TRP A 18 -5.03 11.70 13.40
N GLY A 19 -5.92 12.67 13.70
CA GLY A 19 -7.37 12.46 13.56
C GLY A 19 -7.78 12.12 12.14
N LEU A 20 -7.21 12.83 11.15
CA LEU A 20 -7.45 12.57 9.73
C LEU A 20 -6.91 11.18 9.32
N ALA A 21 -5.71 10.83 9.75
CA ALA A 21 -5.07 9.57 9.42
C ALA A 21 -5.81 8.36 10.04
N ILE A 22 -6.23 8.47 11.30
CA ILE A 22 -7.05 7.45 11.98
C ILE A 22 -8.41 7.34 11.30
N GLY A 23 -9.06 8.48 11.02
CA GLY A 23 -10.36 8.53 10.35
C GLY A 23 -10.34 7.88 8.97
N GLY A 24 -9.31 8.14 8.16
CA GLY A 24 -9.13 7.50 6.85
C GLY A 24 -8.95 5.97 6.95
N ASN A 25 -8.14 5.49 7.90
CA ASN A 25 -7.97 4.05 8.13
C ASN A 25 -9.26 3.38 8.61
N LEU A 26 -9.99 4.01 9.54
CA LEU A 26 -11.29 3.50 10.00
C LEU A 26 -12.31 3.43 8.88
N LEU A 27 -12.37 4.47 8.03
CA LEU A 27 -13.29 4.50 6.90
C LEU A 27 -13.00 3.37 5.92
N VAL A 28 -11.73 3.15 5.56
CA VAL A 28 -11.35 2.01 4.69
C VAL A 28 -11.69 0.68 5.35
N GLY A 29 -11.48 0.53 6.65
CA GLY A 29 -11.90 -0.66 7.40
C GLY A 29 -13.41 -0.88 7.35
N LEU A 30 -14.21 0.15 7.59
CA LEU A 30 -15.67 0.08 7.52
C LEU A 30 -16.17 -0.28 6.10
N ILE A 31 -15.59 0.34 5.06
CA ILE A 31 -15.91 0.02 3.67
C ILE A 31 -15.58 -1.44 3.37
N SER A 32 -14.41 -1.92 3.81
CA SER A 32 -14.00 -3.30 3.58
C SER A 32 -14.95 -4.30 4.24
N VAL A 33 -15.41 -4.03 5.46
CA VAL A 33 -16.43 -4.85 6.15
C VAL A 33 -17.76 -4.79 5.41
N ALA A 34 -18.22 -3.61 5.01
CA ALA A 34 -19.47 -3.45 4.28
C ALA A 34 -19.45 -4.21 2.93
N VAL A 35 -18.36 -4.10 2.17
CA VAL A 35 -18.15 -4.83 0.91
C VAL A 35 -18.18 -6.35 1.14
N ALA A 36 -17.51 -6.83 2.18
CA ALA A 36 -17.51 -8.26 2.53
C ALA A 36 -18.92 -8.77 2.91
N LEU A 37 -19.68 -7.99 3.69
CA LEU A 37 -21.05 -8.33 4.08
C LEU A 37 -21.99 -8.37 2.87
N VAL A 38 -21.87 -7.41 1.95
CA VAL A 38 -22.65 -7.39 0.71
C VAL A 38 -22.33 -8.62 -0.13
N GLY A 39 -21.03 -8.93 -0.29
CA GLY A 39 -20.61 -10.11 -1.03
C GLY A 39 -21.13 -11.42 -0.42
N TRP A 40 -21.08 -11.53 0.90
CA TRP A 40 -21.66 -12.65 1.63
C TRP A 40 -23.16 -12.83 1.37
N ARG A 41 -23.90 -11.74 1.33
CA ARG A 41 -25.35 -11.77 1.06
C ARG A 41 -25.69 -12.16 -0.37
N ILE A 42 -24.87 -11.78 -1.35
CA ILE A 42 -25.14 -12.00 -2.78
C ILE A 42 -24.70 -13.41 -3.24
N ALA A 43 -23.51 -13.85 -2.88
CA ALA A 43 -22.89 -15.05 -3.42
C ALA A 43 -22.57 -16.13 -2.37
N GLY A 44 -23.10 -15.99 -1.13
CA GLY A 44 -22.95 -16.95 -0.04
C GLY A 44 -21.66 -16.79 0.78
N GLN A 45 -21.60 -17.56 1.88
CA GLN A 45 -20.63 -17.37 2.94
C GLN A 45 -19.18 -17.65 2.54
N ASP A 46 -18.97 -18.65 1.68
CA ASP A 46 -17.62 -19.14 1.38
C ASP A 46 -16.92 -18.34 0.29
N TRP A 47 -17.63 -17.83 -0.69
CA TRP A 47 -17.07 -17.19 -1.89
C TRP A 47 -17.37 -15.70 -2.01
N GLY A 48 -18.56 -15.27 -1.56
CA GLY A 48 -19.04 -13.91 -1.81
C GLY A 48 -18.18 -12.84 -1.16
N ALA A 49 -17.83 -12.98 0.11
CA ALA A 49 -17.00 -12.04 0.84
C ALA A 49 -15.57 -11.97 0.27
N ASN A 50 -15.03 -13.13 -0.13
CA ASN A 50 -13.67 -13.18 -0.71
C ASN A 50 -13.62 -12.54 -2.09
N LEU A 51 -14.57 -12.86 -2.98
CA LEU A 51 -14.62 -12.30 -4.34
C LEU A 51 -14.81 -10.78 -4.33
N THR A 52 -15.73 -10.27 -3.53
CA THR A 52 -15.94 -8.82 -3.43
C THR A 52 -14.72 -8.12 -2.84
N SER A 53 -14.06 -8.71 -1.84
CA SER A 53 -12.84 -8.16 -1.27
C SER A 53 -11.70 -8.13 -2.29
N LEU A 54 -11.52 -9.17 -3.10
CA LEU A 54 -10.50 -9.23 -4.17
C LEU A 54 -10.70 -8.15 -5.25
N ILE A 55 -11.96 -7.76 -5.51
CA ILE A 55 -12.28 -6.74 -6.50
C ILE A 55 -12.07 -5.32 -5.94
N PHE A 56 -12.46 -5.08 -4.69
CA PHE A 56 -12.48 -3.73 -4.11
C PHE A 56 -11.22 -3.37 -3.33
N SER A 57 -10.48 -4.33 -2.75
CA SER A 57 -9.30 -4.03 -1.95
C SER A 57 -8.13 -3.42 -2.75
N PRO A 58 -7.81 -3.82 -4.01
CA PRO A 58 -6.70 -3.21 -4.74
C PRO A 58 -6.88 -1.71 -5.01
N PRO A 59 -8.02 -1.22 -5.54
CA PRO A 59 -8.21 0.22 -5.71
C PRO A 59 -8.25 0.98 -4.37
N LEU A 60 -8.80 0.39 -3.30
CA LEU A 60 -8.75 1.00 -1.97
C LEU A 60 -7.31 1.10 -1.44
N ALA A 61 -6.47 0.09 -1.72
CA ALA A 61 -5.05 0.13 -1.36
C ALA A 61 -4.33 1.29 -2.08
N ILE A 62 -4.60 1.51 -3.37
CA ILE A 62 -4.07 2.67 -4.11
C ILE A 62 -4.57 3.98 -3.49
N GLY A 63 -5.87 4.09 -3.19
CA GLY A 63 -6.43 5.26 -2.50
C GLY A 63 -5.71 5.55 -1.18
N MET A 64 -5.44 4.52 -0.38
CA MET A 64 -4.71 4.64 0.86
C MET A 64 -3.23 5.06 0.65
N THR A 65 -2.58 4.59 -0.42
CA THR A 65 -1.21 5.05 -0.74
C THR A 65 -1.18 6.51 -1.14
N ILE A 66 -2.13 6.98 -1.98
CA ILE A 66 -2.28 8.39 -2.36
C ILE A 66 -2.50 9.26 -1.12
N PHE A 67 -3.42 8.85 -0.26
CA PHE A 67 -3.72 9.55 0.98
C PHE A 67 -2.50 9.65 1.89
N SER A 68 -1.77 8.54 2.08
CA SER A 68 -0.57 8.49 2.91
C SER A 68 0.59 9.33 2.34
N LEU A 69 0.76 9.36 1.01
CA LEU A 69 1.71 10.23 0.33
C LEU A 69 1.35 11.71 0.52
N ASN A 70 0.07 12.08 0.44
CA ASN A 70 -0.37 13.45 0.66
C ASN A 70 -0.17 13.88 2.12
N ILE A 71 -0.37 12.99 3.10
CA ILE A 71 -0.03 13.25 4.51
C ILE A 71 1.47 13.54 4.65
N TYR A 72 2.31 12.68 4.06
CA TYR A 72 3.77 12.82 4.16
C TYR A 72 4.28 14.07 3.45
N ARG A 73 3.78 14.38 2.25
CA ARG A 73 4.18 15.53 1.42
C ARG A 73 3.53 16.85 1.82
N ASP A 74 2.64 16.83 2.80
CA ASP A 74 1.83 17.98 3.21
C ASP A 74 1.01 18.62 2.07
N ASN A 75 0.50 17.77 1.18
CA ASN A 75 -0.21 18.17 -0.03
C ASN A 75 -1.72 17.98 0.13
N ASN A 76 -2.35 18.86 0.94
CA ASN A 76 -3.79 18.86 1.22
C ASN A 76 -4.37 17.44 1.41
N PRO A 77 -3.97 16.70 2.46
CA PRO A 77 -4.50 15.36 2.70
C PRO A 77 -5.98 15.44 3.05
N GLU A 78 -6.81 14.82 2.23
CA GLU A 78 -8.26 14.74 2.40
C GLU A 78 -8.73 13.30 2.31
N ILE A 79 -9.84 12.98 3.01
CA ILE A 79 -10.48 11.66 2.93
C ILE A 79 -10.88 11.32 1.49
N ASP A 80 -11.20 12.34 0.70
CA ASP A 80 -11.53 12.22 -0.72
C ASP A 80 -10.42 11.57 -1.56
N ASN A 81 -9.17 11.65 -1.13
CA ASN A 81 -8.02 10.99 -1.79
C ASN A 81 -8.16 9.46 -1.81
N LEU A 82 -8.86 8.86 -0.85
CA LEU A 82 -9.12 7.43 -0.80
C LEU A 82 -9.96 6.95 -1.98
N PHE A 83 -10.79 7.82 -2.54
CA PHE A 83 -11.73 7.51 -3.62
C PHE A 83 -11.22 7.88 -5.01
N ILE A 84 -10.03 8.45 -5.13
CA ILE A 84 -9.44 8.83 -6.43
C ILE A 84 -9.45 7.66 -7.43
N PRO A 85 -9.09 6.40 -7.05
CA PRO A 85 -9.10 5.28 -7.98
C PRO A 85 -10.47 4.91 -8.53
N PHE A 86 -11.54 5.34 -7.86
CA PHE A 86 -12.94 5.08 -8.27
C PHE A 86 -13.53 6.24 -9.06
N LYS A 87 -12.88 7.41 -9.08
CA LYS A 87 -13.37 8.59 -9.80
C LYS A 87 -13.09 8.47 -11.29
N THR A 88 -14.09 8.05 -12.05
CA THR A 88 -14.05 8.03 -13.52
C THR A 88 -15.29 8.70 -14.09
N LYS A 89 -15.13 9.26 -15.29
CA LYS A 89 -16.27 9.76 -16.06
C LYS A 89 -17.01 8.55 -16.64
N PHE A 90 -18.22 8.28 -16.11
CA PHE A 90 -19.13 7.30 -16.70
C PHE A 90 -19.32 7.57 -18.21
N PRO A 91 -19.34 6.55 -19.13
CA PRO A 91 -19.56 5.12 -18.89
C PRO A 91 -18.30 4.24 -18.91
N ALA A 92 -17.09 4.79 -18.88
CA ALA A 92 -15.87 3.98 -18.97
C ALA A 92 -15.57 3.28 -17.65
N VAL A 93 -15.25 1.97 -17.71
CA VAL A 93 -14.64 1.26 -16.57
C VAL A 93 -13.29 1.94 -16.29
N PRO A 94 -12.98 2.29 -15.03
CA PRO A 94 -11.70 2.91 -14.71
C PRO A 94 -10.57 1.98 -15.12
N VAL A 95 -9.81 2.34 -16.14
CA VAL A 95 -8.60 1.58 -16.55
C VAL A 95 -7.68 1.39 -15.35
N HIS A 96 -7.58 2.42 -14.52
CA HIS A 96 -6.83 2.39 -13.27
C HIS A 96 -7.34 1.33 -12.28
N TRP A 97 -8.65 1.11 -12.19
CA TRP A 97 -9.23 0.05 -11.35
C TRP A 97 -8.88 -1.35 -11.87
N VAL A 98 -9.10 -1.60 -13.16
CA VAL A 98 -8.79 -2.89 -13.79
C VAL A 98 -7.29 -3.20 -13.65
N ASN A 99 -6.43 -2.22 -13.93
CA ASN A 99 -4.98 -2.38 -13.77
C ASN A 99 -4.58 -2.66 -12.31
N SER A 100 -5.26 -2.07 -11.32
CA SER A 100 -4.97 -2.34 -9.91
C SER A 100 -5.29 -3.79 -9.52
N ILE A 101 -6.41 -4.32 -10.01
CA ILE A 101 -6.79 -5.72 -9.78
C ILE A 101 -5.79 -6.66 -10.48
N LEU A 102 -5.44 -6.37 -11.73
CA LEU A 102 -4.47 -7.15 -12.47
C LEU A 102 -3.10 -7.16 -11.79
N ALA A 103 -2.61 -5.99 -11.35
CA ALA A 103 -1.35 -5.88 -10.60
C ALA A 103 -1.39 -6.67 -9.30
N TYR A 104 -2.52 -6.66 -8.58
CA TYR A 104 -2.70 -7.41 -7.34
C TYR A 104 -2.59 -8.94 -7.59
N PHE A 105 -3.26 -9.45 -8.63
CA PHE A 105 -3.19 -10.86 -8.98
C PHE A 105 -1.81 -11.27 -9.47
N MET A 106 -1.17 -10.47 -10.32
CA MET A 106 0.19 -10.73 -10.80
C MET A 106 1.20 -10.74 -9.64
N MET A 107 1.13 -9.74 -8.75
CA MET A 107 1.95 -9.70 -7.54
C MET A 107 1.71 -10.93 -6.67
N GLY A 108 0.44 -11.25 -6.40
CA GLY A 108 0.04 -12.39 -5.58
C GLY A 108 0.55 -13.72 -6.13
N ALA A 109 0.43 -13.93 -7.44
CA ALA A 109 0.93 -15.13 -8.10
C ALA A 109 2.46 -15.27 -7.98
N LEU A 110 3.20 -14.19 -8.24
CA LEU A 110 4.67 -14.19 -8.14
C LEU A 110 5.15 -14.42 -6.69
N VAL A 111 4.48 -13.80 -5.73
CA VAL A 111 4.78 -13.99 -4.30
C VAL A 111 4.44 -15.44 -3.87
N ALA A 112 3.29 -15.97 -4.31
CA ALA A 112 2.87 -17.34 -4.01
C ALA A 112 3.88 -18.37 -4.57
N VAL A 113 4.31 -18.21 -5.81
CA VAL A 113 5.38 -19.07 -6.39
C VAL A 113 6.66 -18.97 -5.56
N GLY A 114 7.02 -17.76 -5.10
CA GLY A 114 8.16 -17.59 -4.20
C GLY A 114 8.04 -18.38 -2.90
N PHE A 115 6.85 -18.38 -2.27
CA PHE A 115 6.59 -19.14 -1.03
C PHE A 115 6.50 -20.65 -1.25
N ILE A 116 5.98 -21.10 -2.40
CA ILE A 116 5.96 -22.52 -2.79
C ILE A 116 7.38 -23.06 -2.95
N LEU A 117 8.27 -22.25 -3.52
CA LEU A 117 9.67 -22.64 -3.68
C LEU A 117 10.38 -22.74 -2.34
N LEU A 118 10.33 -21.69 -1.53
CA LEU A 118 10.87 -21.61 -0.17
C LEU A 118 10.40 -20.31 0.51
N ILE A 119 10.39 -20.25 1.83
CA ILE A 119 9.99 -19.07 2.61
C ILE A 119 10.83 -17.83 2.26
N ILE A 120 12.14 -18.00 2.11
CA ILE A 120 13.07 -16.89 1.83
C ILE A 120 12.79 -16.22 0.47
N PRO A 121 12.67 -16.95 -0.66
CA PRO A 121 12.26 -16.38 -1.94
C PRO A 121 10.90 -15.67 -1.88
N GLY A 122 9.93 -16.20 -1.13
CA GLY A 122 8.63 -15.56 -0.93
C GLY A 122 8.74 -14.21 -0.23
N ILE A 123 9.56 -14.10 0.82
CA ILE A 123 9.83 -12.83 1.50
C ILE A 123 10.52 -11.85 0.54
N ILE A 124 11.52 -12.31 -0.22
CA ILE A 124 12.23 -11.45 -1.18
C ILE A 124 11.26 -10.94 -2.26
N ALA A 125 10.37 -11.79 -2.77
CA ALA A 125 9.36 -11.42 -3.76
C ALA A 125 8.37 -10.38 -3.17
N SER A 126 7.86 -10.59 -1.96
CA SER A 126 6.96 -9.65 -1.31
C SER A 126 7.59 -8.27 -1.09
N LEU A 127 8.87 -8.21 -0.69
CA LEU A 127 9.61 -6.96 -0.57
C LEU A 127 9.83 -6.29 -1.95
N MET A 128 10.07 -7.09 -2.99
CA MET A 128 10.35 -6.61 -4.34
C MET A 128 9.14 -5.92 -4.97
N PHE A 129 7.94 -6.41 -4.69
CA PHE A 129 6.68 -5.91 -5.24
C PHE A 129 5.92 -4.96 -4.29
N SER A 130 6.48 -4.65 -3.12
CA SER A 130 5.83 -3.83 -2.09
C SER A 130 5.49 -2.40 -2.53
N GLN A 131 6.15 -1.86 -3.56
CA GLN A 131 5.96 -0.47 -3.99
C GLN A 131 4.97 -0.29 -5.15
N ILE A 132 4.36 -1.39 -5.64
CA ILE A 132 3.46 -1.36 -6.81
C ILE A 132 2.32 -0.35 -6.64
N PHE A 133 1.63 -0.39 -5.51
CA PHE A 133 0.48 0.50 -5.28
C PHE A 133 0.88 1.97 -5.12
N PHE A 134 2.10 2.25 -4.61
CA PHE A 134 2.63 3.61 -4.57
C PHE A 134 2.92 4.14 -5.98
N ILE A 135 3.53 3.32 -6.83
CA ILE A 135 3.80 3.64 -8.23
C ILE A 135 2.50 3.91 -8.98
N MET A 136 1.50 3.02 -8.85
CA MET A 136 0.19 3.19 -9.46
C MET A 136 -0.59 4.38 -8.88
N GLY A 137 -0.36 4.73 -7.62
CA GLY A 137 -0.97 5.91 -6.99
C GLY A 137 -0.46 7.24 -7.56
N GLU A 138 0.79 7.28 -8.04
CA GLU A 138 1.37 8.46 -8.67
C GLU A 138 1.10 8.53 -10.17
N ASP A 139 1.17 7.40 -10.85
CA ASP A 139 0.94 7.30 -12.30
C ASP A 139 -0.35 6.53 -12.57
N LYS A 140 -1.41 7.27 -12.90
CA LYS A 140 -2.75 6.72 -13.12
C LYS A 140 -2.89 5.96 -14.43
N GLU A 141 -1.95 6.15 -15.37
CA GLU A 141 -2.00 5.53 -16.70
C GLU A 141 -1.10 4.30 -16.80
N ILE A 142 -0.26 4.05 -15.78
CA ILE A 142 0.68 2.93 -15.76
C ILE A 142 -0.05 1.58 -15.83
N GLN A 143 0.43 0.70 -16.69
CA GLN A 143 -0.09 -0.65 -16.78
C GLN A 143 0.43 -1.52 -15.63
N ALA A 144 -0.32 -2.58 -15.29
CA ALA A 144 0.01 -3.48 -14.19
C ALA A 144 1.41 -4.09 -14.32
N TYR A 145 1.78 -4.52 -15.51
CA TYR A 145 3.10 -5.10 -15.78
C TYR A 145 4.23 -4.08 -15.59
N ASP A 146 4.06 -2.86 -16.10
CA ASP A 146 5.07 -1.81 -15.98
C ASP A 146 5.26 -1.38 -14.51
N ALA A 147 4.17 -1.33 -13.74
CA ALA A 147 4.22 -1.07 -12.31
C ALA A 147 5.02 -2.15 -11.55
N LEU A 148 4.86 -3.43 -11.93
CA LEU A 148 5.64 -4.55 -11.39
C LEU A 148 7.13 -4.38 -11.69
N VAL A 149 7.48 -4.15 -12.96
CA VAL A 149 8.87 -3.98 -13.40
C VAL A 149 9.50 -2.75 -12.72
N LYS A 150 8.76 -1.65 -12.65
CA LYS A 150 9.21 -0.42 -11.98
C LYS A 150 9.43 -0.65 -10.47
N SER A 151 8.54 -1.41 -9.79
CA SER A 151 8.72 -1.78 -8.38
C SER A 151 9.96 -2.65 -8.17
N MET A 152 10.19 -3.66 -9.03
CA MET A 152 11.39 -4.50 -8.98
C MET A 152 12.67 -3.66 -9.08
N ASN A 153 12.71 -2.73 -10.03
CA ASN A 153 13.87 -1.87 -10.27
C ASN A 153 14.09 -0.90 -9.09
N LEU A 154 13.01 -0.28 -8.61
CA LEU A 154 13.05 0.65 -7.48
C LEU A 154 13.57 -0.03 -6.20
N MET A 155 13.21 -1.31 -5.98
CA MET A 155 13.61 -2.08 -4.81
C MET A 155 14.99 -2.73 -4.90
N LYS A 156 15.72 -2.58 -6.02
CA LYS A 156 17.12 -3.04 -6.12
C LYS A 156 17.99 -2.30 -5.08
N GLY A 157 18.65 -3.05 -4.22
CA GLY A 157 19.50 -2.51 -3.15
C GLY A 157 18.76 -2.07 -1.88
N TYR A 158 17.42 -1.93 -1.90
CA TYR A 158 16.64 -1.41 -0.78
C TYR A 158 15.82 -2.47 -0.01
N LYS A 159 15.78 -3.73 -0.49
CA LYS A 159 15.01 -4.81 0.12
C LYS A 159 15.35 -5.02 1.60
N TRP A 160 16.64 -5.04 1.93
CA TRP A 160 17.09 -5.21 3.32
C TRP A 160 16.72 -4.02 4.22
N LYS A 161 16.69 -2.83 3.64
CA LYS A 161 16.26 -1.61 4.33
C LYS A 161 14.77 -1.69 4.70
N LEU A 162 13.92 -2.06 3.74
CA LEU A 162 12.49 -2.25 3.98
C LEU A 162 12.21 -3.39 4.95
N PHE A 163 12.94 -4.51 4.85
CA PHE A 163 12.83 -5.62 5.78
C PHE A 163 13.08 -5.19 7.23
N LYS A 164 14.11 -4.39 7.48
CA LYS A 164 14.40 -3.86 8.82
C LYS A 164 13.30 -2.92 9.33
N ILE A 165 12.70 -2.11 8.46
CA ILE A 165 11.54 -1.26 8.81
C ILE A 165 10.36 -2.16 9.19
N GLY A 166 10.06 -3.17 8.37
CA GLY A 166 9.00 -4.14 8.62
C GLY A 166 9.18 -4.87 9.96
N LEU A 167 10.41 -5.27 10.29
CA LEU A 167 10.71 -5.95 11.56
C LEU A 167 10.46 -5.03 12.77
N ARG A 168 10.78 -3.75 12.67
CA ARG A 168 10.48 -2.77 13.74
C ARG A 168 8.97 -2.55 13.89
N LEU A 169 8.26 -2.41 12.79
CA LEU A 169 6.79 -2.26 12.80
C LEU A 169 6.13 -3.54 13.33
N PHE A 170 6.65 -4.71 13.00
CA PHE A 170 6.19 -5.98 13.56
C PHE A 170 6.38 -6.04 15.08
N GLY A 171 7.53 -5.60 15.59
CA GLY A 171 7.76 -5.49 17.04
C GLY A 171 6.74 -4.55 17.73
N LEU A 172 6.41 -3.40 17.10
CA LEU A 172 5.36 -2.51 17.59
C LEU A 172 3.97 -3.17 17.52
N SER A 173 3.69 -3.98 16.50
CA SER A 173 2.43 -4.73 16.38
C SER A 173 2.25 -5.71 17.55
N ILE A 174 3.32 -6.38 17.96
CA ILE A 174 3.30 -7.27 19.13
C ILE A 174 2.91 -6.48 20.39
N LEU A 175 3.49 -5.29 20.59
CA LEU A 175 3.12 -4.43 21.71
C LEU A 175 1.65 -4.00 21.67
N CYS A 176 1.09 -3.76 20.47
CA CYS A 176 -0.32 -3.43 20.33
C CYS A 176 -1.27 -4.57 20.75
N ILE A 177 -0.84 -5.83 20.64
CA ILE A 177 -1.62 -6.98 21.12
C ILE A 177 -1.79 -6.90 22.65
N PHE A 178 -0.75 -6.52 23.39
CA PHE A 178 -0.83 -6.36 24.85
C PHE A 178 -1.77 -5.24 25.30
N THR A 179 -2.09 -4.30 24.41
CA THR A 179 -3.08 -3.25 24.67
C THR A 179 -4.50 -3.65 24.24
N LEU A 180 -4.80 -4.95 24.15
CA LEU A 180 -6.08 -5.50 23.64
C LEU A 180 -6.45 -4.95 22.24
N GLY A 181 -5.43 -4.62 21.42
CA GLY A 181 -5.62 -4.12 20.07
C GLY A 181 -5.84 -2.60 19.94
N ILE A 182 -6.01 -1.87 21.04
CA ILE A 182 -6.23 -0.41 21.01
C ILE A 182 -5.06 0.31 20.30
N GLY A 183 -3.83 -0.17 20.49
CA GLY A 183 -2.63 0.38 19.86
C GLY A 183 -2.67 0.38 18.32
N PHE A 184 -3.45 -0.50 17.69
CA PHE A 184 -3.56 -0.55 16.22
C PHE A 184 -4.21 0.70 15.62
N PHE A 185 -5.06 1.43 16.35
CA PHE A 185 -5.63 2.69 15.86
C PHE A 185 -4.56 3.75 15.55
N TRP A 186 -3.43 3.71 16.25
CA TRP A 186 -2.29 4.58 15.99
C TRP A 186 -1.24 3.91 15.09
N LEU A 187 -1.03 2.60 15.25
CA LEU A 187 0.00 1.90 14.51
C LEU A 187 -0.32 1.80 13.01
N LEU A 188 -1.58 1.54 12.63
CA LEU A 188 -1.96 1.40 11.21
C LEU A 188 -1.72 2.69 10.39
N PRO A 189 -2.22 3.88 10.79
CA PRO A 189 -1.93 5.09 10.05
C PRO A 189 -0.44 5.45 10.07
N TYR A 190 0.25 5.20 11.19
CA TYR A 190 1.69 5.39 11.27
C TYR A 190 2.44 4.50 10.28
N GLN A 191 2.10 3.22 10.20
CA GLN A 191 2.69 2.27 9.27
C GLN A 191 2.50 2.69 7.80
N ASN A 192 1.32 3.15 7.43
CA ASN A 192 1.03 3.64 6.08
C ASN A 192 1.91 4.84 5.72
N VAL A 193 2.08 5.79 6.63
CA VAL A 193 2.93 6.97 6.41
C VAL A 193 4.42 6.59 6.41
N VAL A 194 4.85 5.61 7.22
CA VAL A 194 6.23 5.07 7.17
C VAL A 194 6.54 4.50 5.80
N PHE A 195 5.64 3.72 5.21
CA PHE A 195 5.83 3.18 3.86
C PHE A 195 5.80 4.27 2.79
N ALA A 196 4.95 5.29 2.93
CA ALA A 196 4.94 6.44 2.04
C ALA A 196 6.26 7.24 2.10
N THR A 197 6.79 7.44 3.32
CA THR A 197 8.10 8.09 3.54
C THR A 197 9.23 7.28 2.92
N PHE A 198 9.21 5.94 3.12
CA PHE A 198 10.20 5.04 2.53
C PHE A 198 10.15 5.09 0.99
N TYR A 199 8.96 5.02 0.40
CA TYR A 199 8.79 5.12 -1.05
C TYR A 199 9.39 6.42 -1.60
N ASN A 200 9.08 7.54 -0.95
CA ASN A 200 9.59 8.85 -1.36
C ASN A 200 11.12 8.93 -1.25
N ASP A 201 11.70 8.37 -0.17
CA ASP A 201 13.16 8.31 0.03
C ASP A 201 13.90 7.53 -1.05
N ILE A 202 13.35 6.38 -1.50
CA ILE A 202 14.00 5.57 -2.53
C ILE A 202 13.78 6.12 -3.94
N LYS A 203 12.62 6.73 -4.21
CA LYS A 203 12.28 7.34 -5.49
C LYS A 203 13.16 8.55 -5.78
N ASP A 204 13.42 9.39 -4.78
CA ASP A 204 14.22 10.60 -4.94
C ASP A 204 15.74 10.34 -4.98
N ASN A 205 16.14 9.08 -4.83
CA ASN A 205 17.57 8.75 -4.87
C ASN A 205 18.15 8.90 -6.29
N PRO A 206 19.30 9.62 -6.45
CA PRO A 206 19.93 9.84 -7.76
C PRO A 206 20.25 8.57 -8.54
N SER A 207 20.54 7.47 -7.85
CA SER A 207 20.82 6.18 -8.48
C SER A 207 19.61 5.58 -9.21
N PHE A 208 18.39 5.89 -8.80
CA PHE A 208 17.18 5.47 -9.49
C PHE A 208 16.87 6.40 -10.67
N LYS A 209 16.97 7.72 -10.46
CA LYS A 209 16.72 8.71 -11.51
C LYS A 209 17.61 8.48 -12.73
N ASN A 210 18.87 8.12 -12.53
CA ASN A 210 19.79 7.81 -13.64
C ASN A 210 19.42 6.54 -14.43
N GLN A 211 18.69 5.60 -13.83
CA GLN A 211 18.23 4.39 -14.54
C GLN A 211 16.95 4.63 -15.37
N GLU A 212 16.13 5.58 -14.99
CA GLU A 212 14.90 5.96 -15.71
C GLU A 212 15.20 6.71 -17.03
N TYR A 213 16.36 7.37 -17.12
CA TYR A 213 16.80 8.07 -18.35
C TYR A 213 17.53 7.17 -19.37
N ILE A 214 17.82 5.92 -19.03
CA ILE A 214 18.62 5.00 -19.88
C ILE A 214 17.72 3.94 -20.57
N ASN A 215 16.46 3.83 -20.19
CA ASN A 215 15.46 2.92 -20.75
C ASN A 215 14.34 3.71 -21.44
#